data_c4c5029f821ea59a5aed9171be260d50
#
_entry.id   c4c5029f821ea59a5aed9171be260d50
#
_cell.length_a   1.000
_cell.length_b   1.000
_cell.length_c   1.000
_cell.angle_alpha   90.00
_cell.angle_beta   90.00
_cell.angle_gamma   90.00
#
_symmetry.space_group_name_H-M   'P 1'
#
loop_
_entity.id
_entity.type
_entity.pdbx_description
1 polymer ?
#
loop_
_entity_poly.entity_id
_entity_poly.type
_entity_poly.pdbx_seq_one_letter_code
_entity_poly.pdbx_strand_id
1 'polypeptide(L)'
;MKKKVILSVTNDLYTDPRVDKVCHSLLSFGFEVLLIGRKYVDSPKLPPKPYACKRFSMLFRKGALFYACFNLKLFFYLLFQQCDILVANDLDTLLPNFLVSKLRKKPLVYDSHEYFCGMSEIVNRPVVKACWLSIERFCFPRLKHVITVCQSIADLYEEEYKLKINVVRNIPKAIPPSLSETKASLGLPDDKVILILQGNAIHYNRGGEELIEALPLIHKGFLLIVGAGSA
;
A
#
# COMPACT_ATOMS: atom_id res chain seq x y z
N MET A 1 5.80 2.80 -30.09
CA MET A 1 6.48 3.10 -28.80
C MET A 1 5.66 2.50 -27.68
N LYS A 2 6.31 1.93 -26.63
CA LYS A 2 5.61 1.43 -25.45
C LYS A 2 5.04 2.61 -24.67
N LYS A 3 3.80 2.48 -24.15
CA LYS A 3 3.21 3.48 -23.27
C LYS A 3 3.89 3.45 -21.91
N LYS A 4 4.15 4.62 -21.33
CA LYS A 4 4.83 4.78 -20.05
C LYS A 4 3.85 5.05 -18.93
N VAL A 5 3.94 4.23 -17.88
CA VAL A 5 3.14 4.36 -16.64
C VAL A 5 4.05 4.81 -15.51
N ILE A 6 3.64 5.82 -14.77
CA ILE A 6 4.34 6.27 -13.56
C ILE A 6 3.46 5.98 -12.35
N LEU A 7 3.99 5.19 -11.42
CA LEU A 7 3.36 4.88 -10.15
C LEU A 7 4.04 5.67 -9.02
N SER A 8 3.28 6.12 -8.06
CA SER A 8 3.78 6.89 -6.91
C SER A 8 3.31 6.28 -5.60
N VAL A 9 4.24 6.12 -4.64
CA VAL A 9 3.99 5.70 -3.25
C VAL A 9 4.78 6.59 -2.29
N THR A 10 4.34 6.72 -1.06
CA THR A 10 5.13 7.39 0.00
C THR A 10 6.06 6.43 0.73
N ASN A 11 5.94 5.13 0.50
CA ASN A 11 6.74 4.07 1.10
C ASN A 11 8.16 3.97 0.51
N ASP A 12 9.06 3.31 1.23
CA ASP A 12 10.32 2.85 0.65
C ASP A 12 10.05 1.69 -0.32
N LEU A 13 10.59 1.81 -1.53
CA LEU A 13 10.41 0.83 -2.60
C LEU A 13 11.03 -0.54 -2.29
N TYR A 14 11.86 -0.64 -1.25
CA TYR A 14 12.45 -1.89 -0.82
C TYR A 14 11.44 -2.79 -0.10
N THR A 15 10.49 -2.19 0.63
CA THR A 15 9.57 -2.89 1.53
C THR A 15 8.13 -2.96 1.05
N ASP A 16 7.83 -2.55 -0.18
CA ASP A 16 6.47 -2.56 -0.72
C ASP A 16 6.26 -3.63 -1.81
N PRO A 17 5.92 -4.88 -1.42
CA PRO A 17 5.71 -5.97 -2.36
C PRO A 17 4.40 -5.85 -3.16
N ARG A 18 3.44 -5.03 -2.71
CA ARG A 18 2.15 -4.84 -3.41
C ARG A 18 2.36 -4.09 -4.70
N VAL A 19 3.00 -2.93 -4.60
CA VAL A 19 3.27 -2.10 -5.78
C VAL A 19 4.28 -2.76 -6.71
N ASP A 20 5.22 -3.55 -6.18
CA ASP A 20 6.13 -4.37 -6.99
C ASP A 20 5.35 -5.36 -7.89
N LYS A 21 4.32 -6.04 -7.38
CA LYS A 21 3.46 -6.92 -8.19
C LYS A 21 2.72 -6.16 -9.29
N VAL A 22 2.21 -4.97 -8.99
CA VAL A 22 1.53 -4.11 -9.98
C VAL A 22 2.52 -3.73 -11.08
N CYS A 23 3.75 -3.33 -10.73
CA CYS A 23 4.80 -3.01 -11.70
C CYS A 23 5.10 -4.20 -12.61
N HIS A 24 5.25 -5.41 -12.05
CA HIS A 24 5.46 -6.63 -12.84
C HIS A 24 4.29 -6.94 -13.77
N SER A 25 3.05 -6.75 -13.31
CA SER A 25 1.86 -6.94 -14.14
C SER A 25 1.83 -5.94 -15.31
N LEU A 26 2.12 -4.67 -15.05
CA LEU A 26 2.18 -3.65 -16.10
C LEU A 26 3.27 -3.95 -17.15
N LEU A 27 4.43 -4.44 -16.72
CA LEU A 27 5.49 -4.88 -17.63
C LEU A 27 5.02 -6.04 -18.50
N SER A 28 4.30 -7.02 -17.94
CA SER A 28 3.77 -8.16 -18.71
C SER A 28 2.74 -7.75 -19.76
N PHE A 29 2.04 -6.63 -19.53
CA PHE A 29 1.16 -5.99 -20.51
C PHE A 29 1.88 -5.08 -21.51
N GLY A 30 3.22 -5.03 -21.47
CA GLY A 30 4.04 -4.30 -22.43
C GLY A 30 4.23 -2.81 -22.13
N PHE A 31 3.86 -2.33 -20.93
CA PHE A 31 4.12 -0.95 -20.53
C PHE A 31 5.60 -0.74 -20.13
N GLU A 32 6.09 0.48 -20.31
CA GLU A 32 7.27 0.97 -19.60
C GLU A 32 6.84 1.49 -18.24
N VAL A 33 7.55 1.10 -17.18
CA VAL A 33 7.15 1.42 -15.80
C VAL A 33 8.23 2.23 -15.10
N LEU A 34 7.81 3.32 -14.44
CA LEU A 34 8.61 4.08 -13.47
C LEU A 34 7.89 4.09 -12.13
N LEU A 35 8.52 3.53 -11.10
CA LEU A 35 8.02 3.57 -9.74
C LEU A 35 8.75 4.65 -8.93
N ILE A 36 7.97 5.53 -8.31
CA ILE A 36 8.46 6.63 -7.48
C ILE A 36 8.10 6.36 -6.01
N GLY A 37 9.07 6.48 -5.13
CA GLY A 37 8.85 6.37 -3.70
C GLY A 37 9.88 7.16 -2.90
N ARG A 38 9.94 6.91 -1.60
CA ARG A 38 10.94 7.58 -0.76
C ARG A 38 12.15 6.71 -0.45
N LYS A 39 13.21 7.36 0.01
CA LYS A 39 14.40 6.76 0.56
C LYS A 39 14.62 7.24 1.98
N TYR A 40 14.74 6.33 2.93
CA TYR A 40 15.24 6.64 4.27
C TYR A 40 16.78 6.71 4.27
N VAL A 41 17.34 7.26 5.34
CA VAL A 41 18.81 7.36 5.48
C VAL A 41 19.45 5.96 5.53
N ASP A 42 18.76 5.04 6.17
CA ASP A 42 19.13 3.64 6.40
C ASP A 42 18.54 2.65 5.37
N SER A 43 17.86 3.18 4.33
CA SER A 43 17.33 2.32 3.26
C SER A 43 18.43 1.55 2.54
N PRO A 44 18.31 0.24 2.40
CA PRO A 44 19.26 -0.56 1.63
C PRO A 44 19.26 -0.17 0.14
N LYS A 45 20.29 -0.60 -0.57
CA LYS A 45 20.27 -0.52 -2.04
C LYS A 45 19.11 -1.35 -2.57
N LEU A 46 18.39 -0.80 -3.55
CA LEU A 46 17.37 -1.60 -4.23
C LEU A 46 18.07 -2.72 -5.02
N PRO A 47 17.55 -3.94 -4.93
CA PRO A 47 17.95 -4.99 -5.86
C PRO A 47 17.61 -4.56 -7.30
N PRO A 48 18.29 -5.12 -8.31
CA PRO A 48 17.95 -4.88 -9.70
C PRO A 48 16.46 -5.18 -9.95
N LYS A 49 15.74 -4.21 -10.51
CA LYS A 49 14.33 -4.33 -10.89
C LYS A 49 14.20 -4.27 -12.41
N PRO A 50 13.26 -5.00 -13.02
CA PRO A 50 13.03 -4.95 -14.48
C PRO A 50 12.34 -3.66 -14.93
N TYR A 51 12.09 -2.72 -14.04
CA TYR A 51 11.49 -1.41 -14.25
C TYR A 51 12.31 -0.31 -13.57
N ALA A 52 12.12 0.93 -14.03
CA ALA A 52 12.82 2.07 -13.47
C ALA A 52 12.28 2.43 -12.08
N CYS A 53 13.19 2.82 -11.17
CA CYS A 53 12.86 3.26 -9.82
C CYS A 53 13.46 4.64 -9.55
N LYS A 54 12.68 5.52 -8.93
CA LYS A 54 13.13 6.81 -8.41
C LYS A 54 12.78 6.92 -6.94
N ARG A 55 13.78 7.09 -6.07
CA ARG A 55 13.54 7.33 -4.64
C ARG A 55 13.89 8.76 -4.27
N PHE A 56 12.99 9.44 -3.56
CA PHE A 56 13.21 10.78 -3.03
C PHE A 56 13.80 10.71 -1.63
N SER A 57 14.95 11.34 -1.43
CA SER A 57 15.45 11.64 -0.08
C SER A 57 14.68 12.84 0.47
N MET A 58 14.20 12.72 1.70
CA MET A 58 13.35 13.72 2.35
C MET A 58 14.03 14.22 3.62
N LEU A 59 13.91 15.53 3.87
CA LEU A 59 14.42 16.15 5.10
C LEU A 59 13.61 15.73 6.32
N PHE A 60 12.28 15.70 6.16
CA PHE A 60 11.36 15.28 7.21
C PHE A 60 11.04 13.79 7.07
N ARG A 61 11.02 13.05 8.20
CA ARG A 61 10.81 11.61 8.18
C ARG A 61 9.33 11.21 8.33
N LYS A 62 8.51 12.05 8.98
CA LYS A 62 7.09 11.76 9.30
C LYS A 62 6.30 13.05 9.54
N GLY A 63 4.98 12.92 9.63
CA GLY A 63 4.07 14.02 9.95
C GLY A 63 3.73 14.90 8.75
N ALA A 64 2.99 15.99 9.01
CA ALA A 64 2.44 16.87 7.97
C ALA A 64 3.51 17.45 7.04
N LEU A 65 4.66 17.88 7.59
CA LEU A 65 5.75 18.43 6.80
C LEU A 65 6.38 17.42 5.84
N PHE A 66 6.46 16.15 6.25
CA PHE A 66 6.89 15.08 5.34
C PHE A 66 5.96 14.99 4.14
N TYR A 67 4.65 14.84 4.37
CA TYR A 67 3.68 14.70 3.28
C TYR A 67 3.63 15.94 2.39
N ALA A 68 3.67 17.14 2.98
CA ALA A 68 3.70 18.38 2.21
C ALA A 68 4.93 18.45 1.28
N CYS A 69 6.12 18.22 1.82
CA CYS A 69 7.37 18.26 1.05
C CYS A 69 7.42 17.13 0.00
N PHE A 70 6.96 15.91 0.35
CA PHE A 70 6.93 14.80 -0.60
C PHE A 70 5.99 15.09 -1.77
N ASN A 71 4.77 15.54 -1.47
CA ASN A 71 3.77 15.86 -2.49
C ASN A 71 4.20 17.01 -3.39
N LEU A 72 4.81 18.04 -2.82
CA LEU A 72 5.35 19.16 -3.60
C LEU A 72 6.47 18.70 -4.55
N LYS A 73 7.41 17.90 -4.05
CA LYS A 73 8.49 17.31 -4.86
C LYS A 73 7.96 16.37 -5.93
N LEU A 74 6.96 15.55 -5.59
CA LEU A 74 6.30 14.63 -6.51
C LEU A 74 5.58 15.42 -7.62
N PHE A 75 4.84 16.47 -7.26
CA PHE A 75 4.15 17.33 -8.22
C PHE A 75 5.11 17.87 -9.27
N PHE A 76 6.19 18.56 -8.85
CA PHE A 76 7.15 19.11 -9.79
C PHE A 76 7.87 18.04 -10.60
N TYR A 77 8.22 16.92 -9.99
CA TYR A 77 8.83 15.83 -10.72
C TYR A 77 7.91 15.27 -11.81
N LEU A 78 6.65 14.96 -11.49
CA LEU A 78 5.66 14.45 -12.43
C LEU A 78 5.33 15.46 -13.55
N LEU A 79 5.36 16.75 -13.24
CA LEU A 79 5.05 17.82 -14.19
C LEU A 79 5.98 17.78 -15.41
N PHE A 80 7.25 17.42 -15.20
CA PHE A 80 8.27 17.41 -16.25
C PHE A 80 8.62 16.02 -16.79
N GLN A 81 8.07 14.93 -16.21
CA GLN A 81 8.32 13.58 -16.69
C GLN A 81 7.41 13.21 -17.87
N GLN A 82 7.96 12.57 -18.90
CA GLN A 82 7.13 11.96 -19.95
C GLN A 82 6.37 10.77 -19.38
N CYS A 83 5.06 10.76 -19.54
CA CYS A 83 4.19 9.66 -19.17
C CYS A 83 2.93 9.65 -20.00
N ASP A 84 2.29 8.48 -20.09
CA ASP A 84 1.00 8.29 -20.72
C ASP A 84 -0.09 8.06 -19.67
N ILE A 85 0.24 7.44 -18.54
CA ILE A 85 -0.67 7.12 -17.45
C ILE A 85 0.01 7.42 -16.12
N LEU A 86 -0.73 8.01 -15.19
CA LEU A 86 -0.34 8.21 -13.79
C LEU A 86 -1.11 7.23 -12.90
N VAL A 87 -0.44 6.68 -11.90
CA VAL A 87 -1.06 5.84 -10.87
C VAL A 87 -0.68 6.40 -9.51
N ALA A 88 -1.68 6.86 -8.77
CA ALA A 88 -1.54 7.27 -7.39
C ALA A 88 -1.90 6.08 -6.48
N ASN A 89 -0.94 5.60 -5.71
CA ASN A 89 -1.19 4.58 -4.70
C ASN A 89 -1.46 5.29 -3.37
N ASP A 90 -2.62 5.04 -2.82
CA ASP A 90 -3.18 5.63 -1.61
C ASP A 90 -3.36 7.16 -1.66
N LEU A 91 -4.12 7.68 -0.70
CA LEU A 91 -4.54 9.08 -0.64
C LEU A 91 -3.36 10.05 -0.50
N ASP A 92 -2.28 9.59 0.10
CA ASP A 92 -1.10 10.39 0.40
C ASP A 92 -0.25 10.74 -0.83
N THR A 93 -0.52 10.12 -1.98
CA THR A 93 0.06 10.52 -3.28
C THR A 93 -0.98 11.05 -4.27
N LEU A 94 -2.27 11.05 -3.91
CA LEU A 94 -3.35 11.36 -4.84
C LEU A 94 -3.31 12.81 -5.34
N LEU A 95 -3.17 13.78 -4.43
CA LEU A 95 -3.27 15.19 -4.79
C LEU A 95 -2.29 15.63 -5.89
N PRO A 96 -0.97 15.39 -5.80
CA PRO A 96 -0.03 15.79 -6.84
C PRO A 96 -0.29 15.06 -8.17
N ASN A 97 -0.62 13.76 -8.13
CA ASN A 97 -0.97 13.01 -9.33
C ASN A 97 -2.24 13.57 -9.99
N PHE A 98 -3.25 13.90 -9.19
CA PHE A 98 -4.50 14.48 -9.68
C PHE A 98 -4.27 15.83 -10.36
N LEU A 99 -3.53 16.75 -9.71
CA LEU A 99 -3.23 18.06 -10.27
C LEU A 99 -2.45 17.96 -11.59
N VAL A 100 -1.40 17.12 -11.62
CA VAL A 100 -0.61 16.89 -12.86
C VAL A 100 -1.45 16.23 -13.95
N SER A 101 -2.30 15.26 -13.60
CA SER A 101 -3.24 14.62 -14.52
C SER A 101 -4.13 15.65 -15.22
N LYS A 102 -4.69 16.60 -14.46
CA LYS A 102 -5.54 17.67 -15.01
C LYS A 102 -4.75 18.64 -15.86
N LEU A 103 -3.59 19.13 -15.37
CA LEU A 103 -2.76 20.10 -16.09
C LEU A 103 -2.24 19.52 -17.42
N ARG A 104 -1.83 18.28 -17.43
CA ARG A 104 -1.24 17.62 -18.61
C ARG A 104 -2.23 16.80 -19.42
N LYS A 105 -3.51 16.75 -19.02
CA LYS A 105 -4.57 15.94 -19.64
C LYS A 105 -4.18 14.48 -19.78
N LYS A 106 -3.56 13.90 -18.74
CA LYS A 106 -3.15 12.49 -18.71
C LYS A 106 -4.13 11.66 -17.88
N PRO A 107 -4.42 10.42 -18.28
CA PRO A 107 -5.21 9.50 -17.45
C PRO A 107 -4.57 9.30 -16.08
N LEU A 108 -5.42 9.24 -15.06
CA LEU A 108 -5.03 8.92 -13.68
C LEU A 108 -5.84 7.71 -13.21
N VAL A 109 -5.14 6.73 -12.67
CA VAL A 109 -5.71 5.63 -11.89
C VAL A 109 -5.39 5.89 -10.42
N TYR A 110 -6.39 5.83 -9.56
CA TYR A 110 -6.23 5.84 -8.12
C TYR A 110 -6.35 4.41 -7.60
N ASP A 111 -5.31 3.93 -6.94
CA ASP A 111 -5.23 2.59 -6.34
C ASP A 111 -5.27 2.73 -4.82
N SER A 112 -6.44 2.44 -4.24
CA SER A 112 -6.69 2.53 -2.80
C SER A 112 -6.50 1.17 -2.15
N HIS A 113 -5.47 1.03 -1.33
CA HIS A 113 -5.20 -0.22 -0.64
C HIS A 113 -5.97 -0.34 0.69
N GLU A 114 -6.45 0.78 1.23
CA GLU A 114 -7.18 0.83 2.49
C GLU A 114 -8.26 1.92 2.41
N TYR A 115 -9.28 1.84 3.27
CA TYR A 115 -10.20 2.97 3.49
C TYR A 115 -9.45 4.03 4.31
N PHE A 116 -8.67 4.85 3.63
CA PHE A 116 -7.60 5.67 4.18
C PHE A 116 -8.05 6.56 5.35
N CYS A 117 -9.14 7.29 5.18
CA CYS A 117 -9.69 8.17 6.23
C CYS A 117 -10.37 7.43 7.39
N GLY A 118 -10.57 6.11 7.25
CA GLY A 118 -11.11 5.22 8.27
C GLY A 118 -10.06 4.44 9.06
N MET A 119 -8.78 4.59 8.74
CA MET A 119 -7.71 3.89 9.47
C MET A 119 -7.63 4.35 10.93
N SER A 120 -7.32 3.42 11.84
CA SER A 120 -7.20 3.67 13.29
C SER A 120 -6.22 4.80 13.62
N GLU A 121 -5.14 4.90 12.86
CA GLU A 121 -4.09 5.91 13.02
C GLU A 121 -4.56 7.33 12.64
N ILE A 122 -5.64 7.44 11.88
CA ILE A 122 -6.21 8.71 11.39
C ILE A 122 -7.49 9.08 12.13
N VAL A 123 -8.37 8.12 12.39
CA VAL A 123 -9.70 8.35 13.00
C VAL A 123 -9.59 9.09 14.33
N ASN A 124 -8.61 8.74 15.16
CA ASN A 124 -8.38 9.34 16.48
C ASN A 124 -7.63 10.69 16.45
N ARG A 125 -7.38 11.24 15.25
CA ARG A 125 -6.65 12.51 15.06
C ARG A 125 -7.47 13.49 14.20
N PRO A 126 -8.43 14.23 14.80
CA PRO A 126 -9.45 14.98 14.06
C PRO A 126 -8.88 15.97 13.04
N VAL A 127 -7.83 16.71 13.38
CA VAL A 127 -7.18 17.66 12.45
C VAL A 127 -6.54 16.94 11.26
N VAL A 128 -5.83 15.83 11.51
CA VAL A 128 -5.21 15.03 10.45
C VAL A 128 -6.27 14.42 9.55
N LYS A 129 -7.32 13.86 10.14
CA LYS A 129 -8.47 13.32 9.41
C LYS A 129 -9.14 14.38 8.53
N ALA A 130 -9.38 15.58 9.08
CA ALA A 130 -9.99 16.68 8.33
C ALA A 130 -9.13 17.11 7.12
N CYS A 131 -7.81 17.15 7.27
CA CYS A 131 -6.90 17.44 6.15
C CYS A 131 -7.00 16.37 5.05
N TRP A 132 -6.94 15.08 5.41
CA TRP A 132 -7.04 14.00 4.43
C TRP A 132 -8.41 13.93 3.77
N LEU A 133 -9.50 14.08 4.54
CA LEU A 133 -10.86 14.16 4.00
C LEU A 133 -11.05 15.33 3.04
N SER A 134 -10.40 16.47 3.29
CA SER A 134 -10.45 17.61 2.37
C SER A 134 -9.82 17.27 1.01
N ILE A 135 -8.69 16.58 1.01
CA ILE A 135 -8.02 16.10 -0.21
C ILE A 135 -8.89 15.06 -0.92
N GLU A 136 -9.41 14.09 -0.17
CA GLU A 136 -10.26 13.03 -0.69
C GLU A 136 -11.51 13.62 -1.36
N ARG A 137 -12.29 14.45 -0.65
CA ARG A 137 -13.50 15.10 -1.16
C ARG A 137 -13.24 16.04 -2.35
N PHE A 138 -12.05 16.62 -2.41
CA PHE A 138 -11.66 17.41 -3.56
C PHE A 138 -11.35 16.56 -4.78
N CYS A 139 -10.63 15.44 -4.62
CA CYS A 139 -10.17 14.61 -5.72
C CYS A 139 -11.23 13.61 -6.20
N PHE A 140 -11.83 12.84 -5.27
CA PHE A 140 -12.68 11.68 -5.58
C PHE A 140 -13.80 11.93 -6.57
N PRO A 141 -14.68 12.95 -6.42
CA PRO A 141 -15.77 13.19 -7.35
C PRO A 141 -15.33 13.47 -8.79
N ARG A 142 -14.03 13.66 -9.00
CA ARG A 142 -13.43 14.02 -10.30
C ARG A 142 -12.55 12.91 -10.87
N LEU A 143 -12.43 11.78 -10.15
CA LEU A 143 -11.72 10.58 -10.62
C LEU A 143 -12.61 9.81 -11.62
N LYS A 144 -11.95 9.12 -12.57
CA LYS A 144 -12.61 8.26 -13.56
C LYS A 144 -12.26 6.78 -13.36
N HIS A 145 -11.07 6.51 -12.83
CA HIS A 145 -10.55 5.17 -12.68
C HIS A 145 -10.05 5.00 -11.25
N VAL A 146 -10.82 4.24 -10.47
CA VAL A 146 -10.50 3.91 -9.09
C VAL A 146 -10.52 2.40 -8.94
N ILE A 147 -9.49 1.87 -8.29
CA ILE A 147 -9.40 0.47 -7.93
C ILE A 147 -9.15 0.36 -6.42
N THR A 148 -9.61 -0.73 -5.83
CA THR A 148 -9.35 -1.06 -4.43
C THR A 148 -9.20 -2.56 -4.22
N VAL A 149 -8.81 -2.99 -3.02
CA VAL A 149 -8.39 -4.37 -2.75
C VAL A 149 -9.52 -5.32 -2.35
N CYS A 150 -10.67 -4.82 -1.93
CA CYS A 150 -11.81 -5.67 -1.54
C CYS A 150 -13.15 -4.96 -1.74
N GLN A 151 -14.23 -5.77 -1.79
CA GLN A 151 -15.58 -5.26 -2.07
C GLN A 151 -16.08 -4.33 -0.98
N SER A 152 -15.82 -4.61 0.30
CA SER A 152 -16.28 -3.75 1.39
C SER A 152 -15.74 -2.32 1.34
N ILE A 153 -14.49 -2.13 0.91
CA ILE A 153 -13.93 -0.79 0.68
C ILE A 153 -14.55 -0.15 -0.55
N ALA A 154 -14.78 -0.94 -1.62
CA ALA A 154 -15.46 -0.44 -2.81
C ALA A 154 -16.85 0.07 -2.47
N ASP A 155 -17.64 -0.70 -1.72
CA ASP A 155 -19.00 -0.34 -1.32
C ASP A 155 -19.05 0.98 -0.52
N LEU A 156 -18.10 1.18 0.42
CA LEU A 156 -17.99 2.42 1.19
C LEU A 156 -17.74 3.64 0.29
N TYR A 157 -16.79 3.53 -0.63
CA TYR A 157 -16.50 4.63 -1.55
C TYR A 157 -17.59 4.85 -2.59
N GLU A 158 -18.23 3.78 -3.08
CA GLU A 158 -19.37 3.88 -4.00
C GLU A 158 -20.58 4.55 -3.34
N GLU A 159 -20.84 4.23 -2.06
CA GLU A 159 -21.88 4.88 -1.27
C GLU A 159 -21.59 6.37 -1.05
N GLU A 160 -20.36 6.72 -0.69
CA GLU A 160 -19.99 8.11 -0.36
C GLU A 160 -19.87 9.00 -1.61
N TYR A 161 -19.22 8.49 -2.68
CA TYR A 161 -18.86 9.32 -3.84
C TYR A 161 -19.67 9.03 -5.11
N LYS A 162 -20.54 8.02 -5.10
CA LYS A 162 -21.37 7.59 -6.25
C LYS A 162 -20.53 7.29 -7.51
N LEU A 163 -19.35 6.75 -7.33
CA LEU A 163 -18.42 6.34 -8.38
C LEU A 163 -18.36 4.82 -8.44
N LYS A 164 -18.23 4.27 -9.66
CA LYS A 164 -17.96 2.84 -9.82
C LYS A 164 -16.51 2.54 -9.48
N ILE A 165 -16.29 1.62 -8.53
CA ILE A 165 -14.98 1.20 -8.05
C ILE A 165 -14.71 -0.25 -8.49
N ASN A 166 -13.54 -0.51 -9.06
CA ASN A 166 -13.18 -1.86 -9.46
C ASN A 166 -12.34 -2.52 -8.36
N VAL A 167 -12.62 -3.78 -8.07
CA VAL A 167 -11.87 -4.55 -7.07
C VAL A 167 -10.73 -5.32 -7.74
N VAL A 168 -9.51 -5.02 -7.32
CA VAL A 168 -8.28 -5.72 -7.72
C VAL A 168 -7.59 -6.24 -6.47
N ARG A 169 -7.78 -7.53 -6.18
CA ARG A 169 -7.27 -8.13 -4.94
C ARG A 169 -5.75 -8.26 -4.95
N ASN A 170 -5.13 -7.98 -3.81
CA ASN A 170 -3.72 -8.23 -3.59
C ASN A 170 -3.48 -9.69 -3.16
N ILE A 171 -3.49 -10.60 -4.12
CA ILE A 171 -3.30 -12.04 -3.87
C ILE A 171 -1.85 -12.42 -4.21
N PRO A 172 -1.15 -13.17 -3.34
CA PRO A 172 0.17 -13.70 -3.65
C PRO A 172 0.07 -14.75 -4.77
N LYS A 173 1.17 -14.94 -5.51
CA LYS A 173 1.26 -16.07 -6.44
C LYS A 173 1.16 -17.37 -5.67
N ALA A 174 0.39 -18.33 -6.20
CA ALA A 174 0.37 -19.69 -5.66
C ALA A 174 1.77 -20.28 -5.78
N ILE A 175 2.37 -20.61 -4.66
CA ILE A 175 3.62 -21.37 -4.61
C ILE A 175 3.21 -22.77 -4.16
N PRO A 176 3.58 -23.83 -4.90
CA PRO A 176 3.33 -25.19 -4.44
C PRO A 176 3.94 -25.36 -3.05
N PRO A 177 3.20 -25.94 -2.07
CA PRO A 177 3.76 -26.15 -0.75
C PRO A 177 4.99 -27.06 -0.87
N SER A 178 6.09 -26.63 -0.28
CA SER A 178 7.22 -27.53 -0.06
C SER A 178 6.82 -28.50 1.07
N LEU A 179 6.55 -29.74 0.72
CA LEU A 179 6.16 -30.77 1.68
C LEU A 179 7.36 -31.31 2.49
N SER A 180 8.52 -30.67 2.41
CA SER A 180 9.74 -31.13 3.08
C SER A 180 9.75 -30.83 4.58
N GLU A 181 8.96 -29.86 5.04
CA GLU A 181 8.92 -29.46 6.45
C GLU A 181 7.76 -30.10 7.18
N THR A 182 8.04 -30.70 8.35
CA THR A 182 7.06 -31.26 9.26
C THR A 182 6.97 -30.43 10.53
N LYS A 183 5.93 -30.63 11.36
CA LYS A 183 5.87 -30.01 12.68
C LYS A 183 7.12 -30.30 13.48
N ALA A 184 7.61 -31.54 13.46
CA ALA A 184 8.80 -31.96 14.18
C ALA A 184 10.07 -31.26 13.69
N SER A 185 10.25 -31.11 12.36
CA SER A 185 11.42 -30.38 11.83
C SER A 185 11.43 -28.91 12.19
N LEU A 186 10.25 -28.33 12.43
CA LEU A 186 10.08 -26.94 12.86
C LEU A 186 10.03 -26.76 14.38
N GLY A 187 10.20 -27.84 15.16
CA GLY A 187 10.14 -27.81 16.62
C GLY A 187 8.74 -27.50 17.19
N LEU A 188 7.69 -27.75 16.41
CA LEU A 188 6.31 -27.51 16.80
C LEU A 188 5.68 -28.76 17.44
N PRO A 189 4.79 -28.62 18.44
CA PRO A 189 4.15 -29.75 19.09
C PRO A 189 3.19 -30.50 18.14
N ASP A 190 3.29 -31.81 18.10
CA ASP A 190 2.48 -32.66 17.22
C ASP A 190 1.03 -32.81 17.71
N ASP A 191 0.84 -32.79 19.04
CA ASP A 191 -0.43 -33.02 19.72
C ASP A 191 -1.30 -31.76 19.82
N LYS A 192 -0.81 -30.60 19.30
CA LYS A 192 -1.50 -29.31 19.38
C LYS A 192 -1.96 -28.80 18.02
N VAL A 193 -3.03 -28.01 18.05
CA VAL A 193 -3.48 -27.20 16.92
C VAL A 193 -2.60 -25.95 16.83
N ILE A 194 -1.92 -25.76 15.72
CA ILE A 194 -1.07 -24.59 15.52
C ILE A 194 -1.94 -23.43 15.01
N LEU A 195 -1.99 -22.37 15.80
CA LEU A 195 -2.59 -21.09 15.45
C LEU A 195 -1.46 -20.16 14.99
N ILE A 196 -1.57 -19.58 13.81
CA ILE A 196 -0.52 -18.70 13.27
C ILE A 196 -1.03 -17.27 13.17
N LEU A 197 -0.36 -16.34 13.88
CA LEU A 197 -0.49 -14.92 13.67
C LEU A 197 0.76 -14.45 12.93
N GLN A 198 0.59 -14.03 11.66
CA GLN A 198 1.73 -13.58 10.85
C GLN A 198 1.51 -12.19 10.26
N GLY A 199 2.56 -11.39 10.16
CA GLY A 199 2.52 -10.08 9.53
C GLY A 199 3.87 -9.35 9.54
N ASN A 200 4.09 -8.48 8.56
CA ASN A 200 5.29 -7.63 8.53
C ASN A 200 5.35 -6.61 9.67
N ALA A 201 4.17 -6.27 10.22
CA ALA A 201 4.03 -5.39 11.37
C ALA A 201 2.79 -5.83 12.15
N ILE A 202 3.01 -6.50 13.27
CA ILE A 202 1.99 -6.86 14.24
C ILE A 202 1.86 -5.65 15.17
N HIS A 203 0.89 -4.79 14.87
CA HIS A 203 0.64 -3.58 15.62
C HIS A 203 -0.52 -3.77 16.59
N TYR A 204 -0.61 -2.88 17.56
CA TYR A 204 -1.73 -2.73 18.49
C TYR A 204 -3.08 -2.65 17.72
N ASN A 205 -4.14 -3.19 18.31
CA ASN A 205 -5.50 -3.25 17.71
C ASN A 205 -5.61 -4.08 16.41
N ARG A 206 -4.76 -5.10 16.22
CA ARG A 206 -4.87 -6.05 15.10
C ARG A 206 -5.24 -7.48 15.52
N GLY A 207 -5.83 -7.60 16.71
CA GLY A 207 -6.31 -8.87 17.24
C GLY A 207 -5.23 -9.72 17.91
N GLY A 208 -4.01 -9.21 18.06
CA GLY A 208 -2.91 -9.95 18.67
C GLY A 208 -3.10 -10.12 20.18
N GLU A 209 -3.51 -9.06 20.84
CA GLU A 209 -3.79 -9.03 22.28
C GLU A 209 -4.97 -9.95 22.61
N GLU A 210 -6.07 -9.80 21.87
CA GLU A 210 -7.28 -10.61 22.05
C GLU A 210 -7.00 -12.11 21.79
N LEU A 211 -6.13 -12.41 20.84
CA LEU A 211 -5.74 -13.80 20.55
C LEU A 211 -4.91 -14.39 21.70
N ILE A 212 -4.01 -13.62 22.30
CA ILE A 212 -3.21 -14.05 23.46
C ILE A 212 -4.12 -14.27 24.67
N GLU A 213 -5.07 -13.35 24.92
CA GLU A 213 -6.05 -13.48 26.01
C GLU A 213 -7.00 -14.67 25.82
N ALA A 214 -7.36 -14.99 24.57
CA ALA A 214 -8.22 -16.12 24.26
C ALA A 214 -7.49 -17.49 24.30
N LEU A 215 -6.15 -17.50 24.23
CA LEU A 215 -5.38 -18.74 24.15
C LEU A 215 -5.61 -19.72 25.31
N PRO A 216 -5.76 -19.30 26.57
CA PRO A 216 -6.10 -20.19 27.67
C PRO A 216 -7.44 -20.93 27.53
N LEU A 217 -8.36 -20.37 26.72
CA LEU A 217 -9.67 -20.99 26.43
C LEU A 217 -9.60 -22.04 25.30
N ILE A 218 -8.49 -22.12 24.59
CA ILE A 218 -8.32 -23.00 23.44
C ILE A 218 -7.60 -24.27 23.89
N HIS A 219 -8.38 -25.35 24.13
CA HIS A 219 -7.80 -26.64 24.46
C HIS A 219 -6.90 -27.15 23.34
N LYS A 220 -5.66 -27.55 23.68
CA LYS A 220 -4.62 -27.99 22.73
C LYS A 220 -4.21 -26.94 21.69
N GLY A 221 -4.41 -25.65 21.96
CA GLY A 221 -3.87 -24.58 21.13
C GLY A 221 -2.37 -24.35 21.35
N PHE A 222 -1.63 -24.03 20.30
CA PHE A 222 -0.26 -23.51 20.34
C PHE A 222 -0.19 -22.31 19.41
N LEU A 223 0.10 -21.13 19.96
CA LEU A 223 0.18 -19.90 19.18
C LEU A 223 1.61 -19.67 18.68
N LEU A 224 1.75 -19.58 17.36
CA LEU A 224 2.98 -19.19 16.67
C LEU A 224 2.83 -17.78 16.13
N ILE A 225 3.67 -16.86 16.60
CA ILE A 225 3.70 -15.47 16.14
C ILE A 225 4.91 -15.31 15.21
N VAL A 226 4.66 -14.94 13.95
CA VAL A 226 5.70 -14.79 12.91
C VAL A 226 5.66 -13.41 12.33
N GLY A 227 6.71 -12.62 12.55
CA GLY A 227 6.80 -11.27 12.00
C GLY A 227 7.56 -10.30 12.88
N ALA A 228 7.50 -9.01 12.54
CA ALA A 228 8.01 -7.94 13.36
C ALA A 228 6.83 -7.21 14.03
N GLY A 229 7.00 -6.83 15.30
CA GLY A 229 6.05 -6.00 16.05
C GLY A 229 6.68 -4.67 16.42
N SER A 230 5.87 -3.65 16.66
CA SER A 230 6.30 -2.49 17.44
C SER A 230 6.17 -2.84 18.91
N ALA A 231 7.26 -2.72 19.65
CA ALA A 231 7.20 -2.68 21.10
C ALA A 231 6.44 -1.44 21.56
#